data_611cf0b6d5136338c9557d23b34522c3
#
_entry.id   611cf0b6d5136338c9557d23b34522c3
#
_cell.length_a   1.000
_cell.length_b   1.000
_cell.length_c   1.000
_cell.angle_alpha   90.00
_cell.angle_beta   90.00
_cell.angle_gamma   90.00
#
_symmetry.space_group_name_H-M   'P 1'
#
loop_
_entity.id
_entity.type
_entity.pdbx_description
1 polymer ?
#
loop_
_entity_poly.entity_id
_entity_poly.type
_entity_poly.pdbx_seq_one_letter_code
_entity_poly.pdbx_strand_id
1 'polypeptide(L)'
;ITFTWTTNKDITTQTLTGCTLADETVRTATYDTDISSDKTFTLSVSDGENSASSSVSYKFMNNVFWGSAAAADVYDSAFVDALSNKKLTNSVKGTYSFNVADGEYGFWAVPSNMTISTVWIGGFEVTVESVGTISYLNSKGYTRDYNLYKTGQSGLGSISAEIK
;
A
#
# COMPACT_ATOMS: atom_id res chain seq x y z
N ILE A 1 7.97 -11.10 11.38
CA ILE A 1 9.17 -11.17 10.52
C ILE A 1 10.27 -11.85 11.31
N THR A 2 10.88 -12.90 10.76
CA THR A 2 12.02 -13.57 11.41
C THR A 2 13.31 -13.16 10.72
N PHE A 3 14.29 -12.75 11.52
CA PHE A 3 15.64 -12.40 11.11
C PHE A 3 16.62 -13.49 11.55
N THR A 4 17.58 -13.79 10.69
CA THR A 4 18.71 -14.66 10.98
C THR A 4 20.00 -14.00 10.50
N TRP A 5 21.09 -14.16 11.24
CA TRP A 5 22.38 -13.59 10.89
C TRP A 5 23.54 -14.48 11.35
N THR A 6 24.70 -14.23 10.79
CA THR A 6 25.95 -14.85 11.17
C THR A 6 27.00 -13.79 11.43
N THR A 7 27.95 -14.08 12.30
CA THR A 7 29.11 -13.26 12.56
C THR A 7 30.37 -14.10 12.29
N ASN A 8 31.42 -13.47 11.81
CA ASN A 8 32.70 -14.11 11.53
C ASN A 8 33.69 -14.03 12.71
N LYS A 9 33.28 -13.38 13.81
CA LYS A 9 34.01 -13.23 15.08
C LYS A 9 33.06 -13.40 16.25
N ASP A 10 33.63 -13.67 17.42
CA ASP A 10 32.89 -13.54 18.68
C ASP A 10 32.52 -12.08 18.89
N ILE A 11 31.30 -11.84 19.34
CA ILE A 11 30.78 -10.50 19.59
C ILE A 11 30.50 -10.34 21.08
N THR A 12 30.65 -9.12 21.58
CA THR A 12 30.41 -8.75 22.97
C THR A 12 29.10 -8.00 23.15
N THR A 13 28.57 -7.39 22.08
CA THR A 13 27.26 -6.72 22.09
C THR A 13 26.57 -6.85 20.76
N GLN A 14 25.25 -6.94 20.82
CA GLN A 14 24.40 -6.85 19.62
C GLN A 14 23.05 -6.22 19.92
N THR A 15 22.52 -5.54 18.92
CA THR A 15 21.17 -4.96 18.94
C THR A 15 20.48 -5.18 17.59
N LEU A 16 19.18 -5.41 17.60
CA LEU A 16 18.35 -5.44 16.41
C LEU A 16 17.14 -4.52 16.61
N THR A 17 16.96 -3.57 15.74
CA THR A 17 15.87 -2.58 15.82
C THR A 17 14.52 -3.25 16.08
N GLY A 18 13.87 -2.88 17.19
CA GLY A 18 12.54 -3.34 17.55
C GLY A 18 12.45 -4.78 18.04
N CYS A 19 13.56 -5.48 18.21
CA CYS A 19 13.61 -6.82 18.79
C CYS A 19 14.42 -6.79 20.09
N THR A 20 13.97 -7.54 21.10
CA THR A 20 14.77 -7.82 22.29
C THR A 20 15.59 -9.08 22.03
N LEU A 21 16.91 -9.00 22.20
CA LEU A 21 17.81 -10.14 22.10
C LEU A 21 18.17 -10.59 23.52
N ALA A 22 18.20 -11.89 23.75
CA ALA A 22 18.47 -12.45 25.08
C ALA A 22 19.90 -12.19 25.51
N ASP A 23 20.86 -12.38 24.60
CA ASP A 23 22.30 -12.22 24.82
C ASP A 23 23.05 -12.06 23.49
N GLU A 24 24.37 -11.99 23.55
CA GLU A 24 25.27 -11.84 22.39
C GLU A 24 25.42 -13.12 21.54
N THR A 25 24.92 -14.26 22.00
CA THR A 25 25.02 -15.54 21.29
C THR A 25 23.85 -15.82 20.37
N VAL A 26 22.74 -15.09 20.54
CA VAL A 26 21.52 -15.21 19.72
C VAL A 26 21.85 -14.86 18.26
N ARG A 27 21.34 -15.65 17.34
CA ARG A 27 21.50 -15.47 15.87
C ARG A 27 20.18 -15.48 15.11
N THR A 28 19.09 -15.39 15.86
CA THR A 28 17.74 -15.29 15.28
C THR A 28 16.85 -14.45 16.19
N ALA A 29 15.96 -13.66 15.62
CA ALA A 29 14.94 -12.92 16.36
C ALA A 29 13.68 -12.77 15.52
N THR A 30 12.53 -12.69 16.17
CA THR A 30 11.26 -12.46 15.53
C THR A 30 10.69 -11.10 15.94
N TYR A 31 10.32 -10.32 14.94
CA TYR A 31 9.51 -9.13 15.10
C TYR A 31 8.07 -9.51 14.78
N ASP A 32 7.20 -9.48 15.77
CA ASP A 32 5.80 -9.93 15.73
C ASP A 32 4.77 -8.78 15.77
N THR A 33 5.25 -7.54 15.85
CA THR A 33 4.39 -6.36 15.81
C THR A 33 4.00 -6.03 14.36
N ASP A 34 2.76 -5.62 14.16
CA ASP A 34 2.27 -5.22 12.84
C ASP A 34 2.99 -3.97 12.31
N ILE A 35 3.28 -4.00 11.00
CA ILE A 35 3.90 -2.88 10.30
C ILE A 35 2.81 -2.11 9.57
N SER A 36 2.63 -0.84 9.93
CA SER A 36 1.65 0.09 9.34
C SER A 36 2.27 1.23 8.53
N SER A 37 3.59 1.28 8.45
CA SER A 37 4.38 2.27 7.68
C SER A 37 5.70 1.66 7.25
N ASP A 38 6.46 2.35 6.41
CA ASP A 38 7.83 1.95 6.06
C ASP A 38 8.66 1.73 7.32
N LYS A 39 9.42 0.65 7.36
CA LYS A 39 10.25 0.29 8.52
C LYS A 39 11.60 -0.26 8.09
N THR A 40 12.64 0.23 8.75
CA THR A 40 14.01 -0.27 8.60
C THR A 40 14.42 -0.97 9.88
N PHE A 41 14.95 -2.18 9.75
CA PHE A 41 15.56 -2.94 10.82
C PHE A 41 17.07 -2.94 10.62
N THR A 42 17.78 -2.56 11.66
CA THR A 42 19.24 -2.51 11.66
C THR A 42 19.75 -3.45 12.74
N LEU A 43 20.58 -4.41 12.34
CA LEU A 43 21.41 -5.19 13.22
C LEU A 43 22.73 -4.43 13.41
N SER A 44 23.14 -4.22 14.65
CA SER A 44 24.45 -3.68 15.02
C SER A 44 25.13 -4.65 15.94
N VAL A 45 26.40 -4.93 15.70
CA VAL A 45 27.23 -5.85 16.48
C VAL A 45 28.58 -5.23 16.80
N SER A 46 29.19 -5.61 17.93
CA SER A 46 30.57 -5.19 18.28
C SER A 46 31.31 -6.34 18.94
N ASP A 47 32.62 -6.45 18.68
CA ASP A 47 33.56 -7.35 19.35
C ASP A 47 34.29 -6.66 20.54
N GLY A 48 33.89 -5.40 20.86
CA GLY A 48 34.52 -4.57 21.92
C GLY A 48 35.55 -3.59 21.38
N GLU A 49 36.14 -3.86 20.21
CA GLU A 49 37.11 -2.97 19.54
C GLU A 49 36.52 -2.38 18.25
N ASN A 50 35.80 -3.21 17.50
CA ASN A 50 35.20 -2.84 16.22
C ASN A 50 33.68 -3.06 16.24
N SER A 51 33.00 -2.32 15.38
CA SER A 51 31.55 -2.45 15.19
C SER A 51 31.19 -2.62 13.73
N ALA A 52 30.12 -3.37 13.48
CA ALA A 52 29.53 -3.53 12.15
C ALA A 52 28.01 -3.43 12.22
N SER A 53 27.39 -3.00 11.14
CA SER A 53 25.93 -2.98 11.03
C SER A 53 25.45 -3.41 9.67
N SER A 54 24.22 -3.95 9.63
CA SER A 54 23.51 -4.30 8.41
C SER A 54 22.03 -3.95 8.56
N SER A 55 21.41 -3.48 7.48
CA SER A 55 20.01 -3.04 7.52
C SER A 55 19.19 -3.67 6.40
N VAL A 56 17.91 -3.92 6.70
CA VAL A 56 16.89 -4.29 5.73
C VAL A 56 15.67 -3.38 5.89
N SER A 57 15.14 -2.88 4.78
CA SER A 57 14.00 -1.99 4.76
C SER A 57 12.79 -2.68 4.16
N TYR A 58 11.65 -2.56 4.83
CA TYR A 58 10.34 -2.98 4.36
C TYR A 58 9.53 -1.76 3.96
N LYS A 59 8.99 -1.78 2.75
CA LYS A 59 8.08 -0.77 2.25
C LYS A 59 6.64 -1.16 2.53
N PHE A 60 5.92 -0.26 3.19
CA PHE A 60 4.49 -0.42 3.41
C PHE A 60 3.72 0.13 2.21
N MET A 61 3.00 -0.74 1.52
CA MET A 61 2.17 -0.37 0.37
C MET A 61 0.70 -0.57 0.69
N ASN A 62 -0.14 0.32 0.14
CA ASN A 62 -1.59 0.19 0.21
C ASN A 62 -2.15 -0.31 -1.11
N ASN A 63 -3.34 -0.89 -1.07
CA ASN A 63 -4.07 -1.16 -2.28
C ASN A 63 -4.56 0.15 -2.90
N VAL A 64 -4.50 0.23 -4.21
CA VAL A 64 -5.39 1.06 -5.03
C VAL A 64 -6.48 0.12 -5.52
N PHE A 65 -7.74 0.52 -5.37
CA PHE A 65 -8.90 -0.22 -5.85
C PHE A 65 -9.48 0.49 -7.07
N TRP A 66 -10.01 -0.28 -8.02
CA TRP A 66 -10.72 0.29 -9.18
C TRP A 66 -11.71 -0.71 -9.74
N GLY A 67 -12.71 -0.19 -10.41
CA GLY A 67 -13.75 -1.01 -11.03
C GLY A 67 -14.93 -0.18 -11.44
N SER A 68 -16.00 -0.87 -11.85
CA SER A 68 -17.27 -0.31 -12.26
C SER A 68 -18.29 -0.48 -11.15
N ALA A 69 -19.07 0.55 -10.90
CA ALA A 69 -20.20 0.51 -9.97
C ALA A 69 -21.24 1.58 -10.33
N ALA A 70 -22.49 1.39 -9.92
CA ALA A 70 -23.49 2.44 -9.92
C ALA A 70 -23.10 3.55 -8.92
N ALA A 71 -23.52 4.78 -9.17
CA ALA A 71 -23.43 5.83 -8.16
C ALA A 71 -24.24 5.46 -6.93
N ALA A 72 -23.72 5.75 -5.75
CA ALA A 72 -24.36 5.45 -4.48
C ALA A 72 -24.58 6.73 -3.64
N ASP A 73 -25.57 6.69 -2.75
CA ASP A 73 -25.80 7.79 -1.80
C ASP A 73 -24.75 7.83 -0.70
N VAL A 74 -24.16 6.66 -0.39
CA VAL A 74 -23.11 6.51 0.63
C VAL A 74 -21.96 5.68 0.05
N TYR A 75 -20.76 6.17 0.27
CA TYR A 75 -19.53 5.49 -0.09
C TYR A 75 -18.77 5.13 1.18
N ASP A 76 -18.55 3.85 1.39
CA ASP A 76 -17.92 3.28 2.58
C ASP A 76 -16.90 2.17 2.22
N SER A 77 -16.43 1.45 3.22
CA SER A 77 -15.50 0.33 3.04
C SER A 77 -16.08 -0.79 2.19
N ALA A 78 -17.39 -1.07 2.33
CA ALA A 78 -18.06 -2.12 1.56
C ALA A 78 -18.13 -1.74 0.07
N PHE A 79 -18.38 -0.47 -0.24
CA PHE A 79 -18.31 0.04 -1.60
C PHE A 79 -16.93 -0.15 -2.23
N VAL A 80 -15.86 0.19 -1.48
CA VAL A 80 -14.47 0.02 -1.96
C VAL A 80 -14.13 -1.45 -2.19
N ASP A 81 -14.52 -2.33 -1.27
CA ASP A 81 -14.28 -3.77 -1.38
C ASP A 81 -15.05 -4.42 -2.54
N ALA A 82 -16.18 -3.83 -2.95
CA ALA A 82 -16.96 -4.29 -4.09
C ALA A 82 -16.33 -3.92 -5.45
N LEU A 83 -15.37 -2.99 -5.49
CA LEU A 83 -14.63 -2.69 -6.72
C LEU A 83 -13.80 -3.91 -7.14
N SER A 84 -13.98 -4.35 -8.40
CA SER A 84 -13.54 -5.66 -8.89
C SER A 84 -12.03 -5.87 -8.92
N ASN A 85 -11.24 -4.79 -8.83
CA ASN A 85 -9.80 -4.85 -8.98
C ASN A 85 -9.08 -4.13 -7.84
N LYS A 86 -7.89 -4.65 -7.48
CA LYS A 86 -6.99 -3.99 -6.54
C LYS A 86 -5.53 -4.34 -6.82
N LYS A 87 -4.64 -3.44 -6.43
CA LYS A 87 -3.19 -3.61 -6.59
C LYS A 87 -2.45 -2.91 -5.46
N LEU A 88 -1.49 -3.60 -4.85
CA LEU A 88 -0.53 -2.98 -3.94
C LEU A 88 0.43 -2.07 -4.72
N THR A 89 0.48 -0.80 -4.36
CA THR A 89 1.35 0.18 -5.02
C THR A 89 1.64 1.38 -4.14
N ASN A 90 2.74 2.06 -4.42
CA ASN A 90 3.10 3.36 -3.86
C ASN A 90 2.88 4.51 -4.87
N SER A 91 2.29 4.23 -6.02
CA SER A 91 1.96 5.22 -7.06
C SER A 91 0.64 4.89 -7.72
N VAL A 92 -0.16 5.90 -7.99
CA VAL A 92 -1.40 5.75 -8.78
C VAL A 92 -1.13 5.78 -10.29
N LYS A 93 0.06 6.21 -10.71
CA LYS A 93 0.39 6.26 -12.14
C LYS A 93 0.41 4.86 -12.74
N GLY A 94 -0.17 4.72 -13.91
CA GLY A 94 -0.25 3.44 -14.61
C GLY A 94 -1.53 3.25 -15.38
N THR A 95 -1.69 2.04 -15.91
CA THR A 95 -2.83 1.64 -16.73
C THR A 95 -3.77 0.74 -15.94
N TYR A 96 -5.06 1.06 -15.99
CA TYR A 96 -6.16 0.39 -15.30
C TYR A 96 -7.20 -0.06 -16.31
N SER A 97 -7.29 -1.37 -16.55
CA SER A 97 -8.23 -1.92 -17.54
C SER A 97 -9.39 -2.60 -16.82
N PHE A 98 -10.62 -2.25 -17.20
CA PHE A 98 -11.87 -2.83 -16.69
C PHE A 98 -13.04 -2.46 -17.58
N ASN A 99 -14.18 -3.09 -17.36
CA ASN A 99 -15.42 -2.77 -18.07
C ASN A 99 -16.30 -1.87 -17.21
N VAL A 100 -16.79 -0.78 -17.80
CA VAL A 100 -17.78 0.14 -17.19
C VAL A 100 -19.12 -0.15 -17.81
N ALA A 101 -19.97 -0.89 -17.11
CA ALA A 101 -21.27 -1.32 -17.59
C ALA A 101 -22.22 -0.13 -17.82
N ASP A 102 -23.27 -0.35 -18.59
CA ASP A 102 -24.29 0.66 -18.83
C ASP A 102 -24.95 1.10 -17.51
N GLY A 103 -25.07 2.40 -17.30
CA GLY A 103 -25.55 3.00 -16.05
C GLY A 103 -24.52 3.03 -14.90
N GLU A 104 -23.35 2.41 -15.04
CA GLU A 104 -22.27 2.44 -14.07
C GLU A 104 -21.18 3.46 -14.43
N TYR A 105 -20.38 3.84 -13.43
CA TYR A 105 -19.22 4.71 -13.58
C TYR A 105 -17.94 3.93 -13.27
N GLY A 106 -16.84 4.35 -13.88
CA GLY A 106 -15.52 3.89 -13.46
C GLY A 106 -15.09 4.58 -12.15
N PHE A 107 -14.68 3.80 -11.17
CA PHE A 107 -14.22 4.30 -9.87
C PHE A 107 -12.76 3.95 -9.61
N TRP A 108 -12.08 4.84 -8.88
CA TRP A 108 -10.76 4.61 -8.28
C TRP A 108 -10.77 5.07 -6.83
N ALA A 109 -10.45 4.17 -5.91
CA ALA A 109 -10.17 4.49 -4.51
C ALA A 109 -8.67 4.39 -4.28
N VAL A 110 -8.04 5.51 -3.93
CA VAL A 110 -6.60 5.64 -3.73
C VAL A 110 -6.30 6.12 -2.31
N PRO A 111 -5.22 5.68 -1.66
CA PRO A 111 -4.82 6.21 -0.35
C PRO A 111 -4.81 7.74 -0.34
N SER A 112 -5.24 8.37 0.75
CA SER A 112 -5.43 9.84 0.83
C SER A 112 -4.17 10.68 0.59
N ASN A 113 -2.99 10.06 0.72
CA ASN A 113 -1.71 10.67 0.35
C ASN A 113 -1.39 10.60 -1.16
N MET A 114 -2.31 10.06 -1.96
CA MET A 114 -2.23 9.99 -3.42
C MET A 114 -3.42 10.73 -4.04
N THR A 115 -3.19 11.35 -5.20
CA THR A 115 -4.23 12.07 -5.94
C THR A 115 -4.23 11.63 -7.40
N ILE A 116 -5.42 11.63 -8.00
CA ILE A 116 -5.60 11.47 -9.44
C ILE A 116 -5.87 12.87 -10.00
N SER A 117 -4.98 13.35 -10.85
CA SER A 117 -5.13 14.67 -11.52
C SER A 117 -5.67 14.52 -12.93
N THR A 118 -5.25 13.49 -13.64
CA THR A 118 -5.57 13.30 -15.06
C THR A 118 -5.72 11.83 -15.38
N VAL A 119 -6.80 11.49 -16.06
CA VAL A 119 -7.08 10.16 -16.58
C VAL A 119 -7.24 10.26 -18.10
N TRP A 120 -6.63 9.33 -18.82
CA TRP A 120 -6.70 9.24 -20.27
C TRP A 120 -7.35 7.92 -20.68
N ILE A 121 -8.36 7.98 -21.54
CA ILE A 121 -9.04 6.81 -22.10
C ILE A 121 -9.04 6.93 -23.62
N GLY A 122 -8.51 5.91 -24.30
CA GLY A 122 -8.44 5.91 -25.77
C GLY A 122 -7.59 7.05 -26.36
N GLY A 123 -6.62 7.57 -25.59
CA GLY A 123 -5.77 8.70 -25.99
C GLY A 123 -6.36 10.09 -25.71
N PHE A 124 -7.55 10.16 -25.12
CA PHE A 124 -8.20 11.42 -24.77
C PHE A 124 -8.24 11.60 -23.26
N GLU A 125 -8.03 12.84 -22.82
CA GLU A 125 -8.23 13.21 -21.42
C GLU A 125 -9.72 13.16 -21.08
N VAL A 126 -10.06 12.47 -19.98
CA VAL A 126 -11.43 12.37 -19.48
C VAL A 126 -11.53 13.03 -18.12
N THR A 127 -12.67 13.67 -17.89
CA THR A 127 -12.97 14.26 -16.59
C THR A 127 -13.20 13.17 -15.56
N VAL A 128 -12.50 13.28 -14.42
CA VAL A 128 -12.78 12.53 -13.21
C VAL A 128 -13.22 13.48 -12.12
N GLU A 129 -14.22 13.07 -11.37
CA GLU A 129 -14.80 13.81 -10.26
C GLU A 129 -14.30 13.25 -8.95
N SER A 130 -13.88 14.12 -8.04
CA SER A 130 -13.63 13.72 -6.65
C SER A 130 -14.97 13.52 -5.96
N VAL A 131 -15.22 12.30 -5.48
CA VAL A 131 -16.43 11.97 -4.72
C VAL A 131 -16.26 12.32 -3.25
N GLY A 132 -15.03 12.31 -2.75
CA GLY A 132 -14.69 12.64 -1.37
C GLY A 132 -13.65 11.68 -0.78
N THR A 133 -13.47 11.79 0.53
CA THR A 133 -12.57 10.93 1.30
C THR A 133 -13.40 9.94 2.13
N ILE A 134 -13.03 8.68 2.11
CA ILE A 134 -13.66 7.60 2.88
C ILE A 134 -12.66 7.05 3.89
N SER A 135 -13.13 6.77 5.11
CA SER A 135 -12.35 6.03 6.10
C SER A 135 -12.54 4.54 5.86
N TYR A 136 -11.58 3.95 5.12
CA TYR A 136 -11.62 2.53 4.72
C TYR A 136 -11.06 1.64 5.83
N LEU A 137 -11.89 0.70 6.30
CA LEU A 137 -11.53 -0.35 7.26
C LEU A 137 -11.23 -1.64 6.50
N ASN A 138 -9.99 -2.11 6.57
CA ASN A 138 -9.61 -3.36 5.93
C ASN A 138 -10.02 -4.60 6.74
N SER A 139 -9.93 -5.78 6.14
CA SER A 139 -10.28 -7.07 6.77
C SER A 139 -9.42 -7.45 7.99
N LYS A 140 -8.36 -6.70 8.29
CA LYS A 140 -7.50 -6.89 9.47
C LYS A 140 -7.80 -5.88 10.58
N GLY A 141 -8.81 -5.03 10.42
CA GLY A 141 -9.21 -4.04 11.43
C GLY A 141 -8.41 -2.72 11.39
N TYR A 142 -7.58 -2.49 10.37
CA TYR A 142 -6.85 -1.22 10.21
C TYR A 142 -7.64 -0.25 9.36
N THR A 143 -7.75 0.97 9.83
CA THR A 143 -8.44 2.07 9.15
C THR A 143 -7.43 2.96 8.43
N ARG A 144 -7.77 3.38 7.22
CA ARG A 144 -7.01 4.36 6.45
C ARG A 144 -7.93 5.16 5.56
N ASP A 145 -7.63 6.45 5.41
CA ASP A 145 -8.39 7.33 4.53
C ASP A 145 -8.00 7.11 3.07
N TYR A 146 -9.03 7.06 2.22
CA TYR A 146 -8.95 6.92 0.77
C TYR A 146 -9.70 8.05 0.09
N ASN A 147 -9.08 8.64 -0.93
CA ASN A 147 -9.77 9.53 -1.86
C ASN A 147 -10.49 8.68 -2.91
N LEU A 148 -11.77 8.93 -3.11
CA LEU A 148 -12.59 8.27 -4.11
C LEU A 148 -12.79 9.20 -5.32
N TYR A 149 -12.55 8.68 -6.50
CA TYR A 149 -12.77 9.34 -7.78
C TYR A 149 -13.69 8.51 -8.65
N LYS A 150 -14.48 9.17 -9.49
CA LYS A 150 -15.31 8.51 -10.52
C LYS A 150 -15.18 9.20 -11.87
N THR A 151 -15.49 8.49 -12.96
CA THR A 151 -15.64 9.09 -14.28
C THR A 151 -16.83 10.05 -14.29
N GLY A 152 -16.74 11.14 -15.06
CA GLY A 152 -17.87 12.05 -15.27
C GLY A 152 -19.01 11.46 -16.10
N GLN A 153 -18.76 10.34 -16.82
CA GLN A 153 -19.73 9.64 -17.66
C GLN A 153 -19.86 8.18 -17.28
N SER A 154 -21.06 7.64 -17.41
CA SER A 154 -21.39 6.22 -17.23
C SER A 154 -21.31 5.45 -18.55
N GLY A 155 -21.31 4.11 -18.48
CA GLY A 155 -21.50 3.25 -19.65
C GLY A 155 -20.35 3.31 -20.67
N LEU A 156 -19.11 3.47 -20.22
CA LEU A 156 -17.94 3.62 -21.10
C LEU A 156 -17.52 2.31 -21.80
N GLY A 157 -18.13 1.18 -21.45
CA GLY A 157 -17.73 -0.14 -21.94
C GLY A 157 -16.34 -0.56 -21.45
N SER A 158 -15.65 -1.37 -22.22
CA SER A 158 -14.29 -1.80 -21.90
C SER A 158 -13.30 -0.66 -22.10
N ILE A 159 -12.66 -0.23 -21.02
CA ILE A 159 -11.69 0.85 -21.02
C ILE A 159 -10.32 0.39 -20.59
N SER A 160 -9.31 1.12 -21.08
CA SER A 160 -7.94 1.10 -20.59
C SER A 160 -7.61 2.53 -20.20
N ALA A 161 -7.74 2.82 -18.90
CA ALA A 161 -7.53 4.16 -18.34
C ALA A 161 -6.08 4.34 -17.93
N GLU A 162 -5.42 5.37 -18.42
CA GLU A 162 -4.04 5.72 -18.03
C GLU A 162 -4.07 6.90 -17.07
N ILE A 163 -3.50 6.74 -15.88
CA ILE A 163 -3.26 7.81 -14.90
C ILE A 163 -1.80 8.26 -15.01
N LYS A 164 -1.59 9.55 -15.26
CA LYS A 164 -0.27 10.17 -15.47
C LYS A 164 0.21 10.99 -14.29
#